data_c3afdcd3a3370c913306f44560061bfd
#
_entry.id   c3afdcd3a3370c913306f44560061bfd
#
_cell.length_a   1.000
_cell.length_b   1.000
_cell.length_c   1.000
_cell.angle_alpha   90.00
_cell.angle_beta   90.00
_cell.angle_gamma   90.00
#
_symmetry.space_group_name_H-M   'P 1'
#
loop_
_entity.id
_entity.type
_entity.pdbx_description
1 polymer ?
#
loop_
_entity_poly.entity_id
_entity_poly.type
_entity_poly.pdbx_seq_one_letter_code
_entity_poly.pdbx_strand_id
1 'polypeptide(L)'
;MIVMDYSNFKAADFAMDESFQQYCLGINDDENNFWTTWLRENPSKQKEIEKAKDLWLILNGNNTSIDFKRHEAAFNSLLKSRGIMERDEINSLSSQITPGPSLNEIFPENDDDENRTRKGFIRRFSVLWKAAAIIILIIGIITIFYRYNNKSELLVFSTGYGKIDTLTLPDNSVVILNSNSKVRYYNKWNDNKPRELWIEGEAFFNIKHINNSPEIKQHERFIVHVKNAGIEVLGTQFNVRERRDKTEIVLQQGSIKVTFKTGTEPDILLQPGQIVTIGAHKQTAISTTTTPEAYTAWKNKKLILTNATLKDIAEYMEDNFGKRIILTDPVLKNRRIEGTFKLDNIDDALLFLSKALNLDIVQQDSTLYISPK
;
A
#
# COMPACT_ATOMS: atom_id res chain seq x y z
N MET A 1 -23.78 -22.12 -8.05
CA MET A 1 -24.03 -20.69 -7.81
C MET A 1 -24.95 -20.59 -6.60
N ILE A 2 -24.45 -20.15 -5.47
CA ILE A 2 -25.29 -19.96 -4.26
C ILE A 2 -26.11 -18.69 -4.54
N VAL A 3 -27.40 -18.86 -4.78
CA VAL A 3 -28.34 -17.72 -4.96
C VAL A 3 -28.50 -17.09 -3.57
N MET A 4 -27.95 -15.92 -3.37
CA MET A 4 -28.10 -15.15 -2.14
C MET A 4 -29.55 -14.67 -2.04
N ASP A 5 -30.19 -14.83 -0.88
CA ASP A 5 -31.54 -14.35 -0.64
C ASP A 5 -31.51 -12.89 -0.17
N TYR A 6 -31.84 -11.98 -1.07
CA TYR A 6 -31.85 -10.53 -0.82
C TYR A 6 -33.17 -10.02 -0.19
N SER A 7 -34.14 -10.90 0.09
CA SER A 7 -35.45 -10.50 0.59
C SER A 7 -35.41 -9.77 1.94
N ASN A 8 -34.44 -10.10 2.78
CA ASN A 8 -34.26 -9.52 4.12
C ASN A 8 -33.24 -8.34 4.16
N PHE A 9 -32.59 -8.01 3.04
CA PHE A 9 -31.61 -6.94 3.00
C PHE A 9 -32.25 -5.57 3.23
N LYS A 10 -31.50 -4.71 3.98
CA LYS A 10 -31.77 -3.28 4.15
C LYS A 10 -30.78 -2.47 3.30
N ALA A 11 -30.96 -1.17 3.22
CA ALA A 11 -30.13 -0.28 2.40
C ALA A 11 -28.62 -0.42 2.66
N ALA A 12 -28.21 -0.61 3.92
CA ALA A 12 -26.80 -0.80 4.26
C ALA A 12 -26.25 -2.13 3.75
N ASP A 13 -27.05 -3.20 3.80
CA ASP A 13 -26.62 -4.53 3.34
C ASP A 13 -26.44 -4.53 1.83
N PHE A 14 -27.32 -3.90 1.07
CA PHE A 14 -27.18 -3.73 -0.38
C PHE A 14 -25.95 -2.87 -0.71
N ALA A 15 -25.71 -1.76 -0.01
CA ALA A 15 -24.58 -0.89 -0.28
C ALA A 15 -23.23 -1.58 -0.06
N MET A 16 -23.16 -2.62 0.77
CA MET A 16 -21.97 -3.43 1.07
C MET A 16 -21.85 -4.67 0.19
N ASP A 17 -22.84 -5.03 -0.59
CA ASP A 17 -22.86 -6.20 -1.47
C ASP A 17 -22.08 -5.91 -2.76
N GLU A 18 -21.12 -6.78 -3.09
CA GLU A 18 -20.21 -6.60 -4.23
C GLU A 18 -20.94 -6.63 -5.57
N SER A 19 -21.94 -7.52 -5.74
CA SER A 19 -22.77 -7.62 -6.94
C SER A 19 -23.62 -6.35 -7.14
N PHE A 20 -24.18 -5.82 -6.04
CA PHE A 20 -24.92 -4.56 -6.08
C PHE A 20 -24.01 -3.35 -6.39
N GLN A 21 -22.79 -3.33 -5.89
CA GLN A 21 -21.80 -2.29 -6.21
C GLN A 21 -21.42 -2.30 -7.69
N GLN A 22 -21.25 -3.49 -8.30
CA GLN A 22 -20.98 -3.63 -9.73
C GLN A 22 -22.17 -3.15 -10.58
N TYR A 23 -23.38 -3.42 -10.15
CA TYR A 23 -24.60 -2.89 -10.75
C TYR A 23 -24.64 -1.34 -10.69
N CYS A 24 -24.29 -0.74 -9.55
CA CYS A 24 -24.23 0.71 -9.41
C CYS A 24 -23.17 1.36 -10.32
N LEU A 25 -22.08 0.67 -10.62
CA LEU A 25 -21.02 1.12 -11.52
C LEU A 25 -21.37 0.91 -13.02
N GLY A 26 -22.32 0.03 -13.32
CA GLY A 26 -22.66 -0.33 -14.71
C GLY A 26 -21.55 -1.04 -15.47
N ILE A 27 -20.66 -1.76 -14.76
CA ILE A 27 -19.46 -2.38 -15.34
C ILE A 27 -19.74 -3.77 -15.90
N ASN A 28 -20.74 -4.48 -15.34
CA ASN A 28 -21.03 -5.87 -15.65
C ASN A 28 -22.46 -6.02 -16.18
N ASP A 29 -22.61 -6.44 -17.43
CA ASP A 29 -23.93 -6.61 -18.07
C ASP A 29 -24.77 -7.72 -17.40
N ASP A 30 -24.16 -8.78 -16.91
CA ASP A 30 -24.85 -9.87 -16.22
C ASP A 30 -25.44 -9.39 -14.90
N GLU A 31 -24.72 -8.61 -14.12
CA GLU A 31 -25.19 -8.02 -12.86
C GLU A 31 -26.27 -6.96 -13.12
N ASN A 32 -26.14 -6.16 -14.16
CA ASN A 32 -27.15 -5.19 -14.56
C ASN A 32 -28.48 -5.88 -14.92
N ASN A 33 -28.43 -6.98 -15.66
CA ASN A 33 -29.61 -7.77 -16.02
C ASN A 33 -30.24 -8.45 -14.79
N PHE A 34 -29.41 -9.01 -13.89
CA PHE A 34 -29.86 -9.62 -12.64
C PHE A 34 -30.60 -8.60 -11.77
N TRP A 35 -29.99 -7.48 -11.43
CA TRP A 35 -30.59 -6.49 -10.53
C TRP A 35 -31.83 -5.81 -11.12
N THR A 36 -31.84 -5.57 -12.43
CA THR A 36 -32.99 -5.01 -13.12
C THR A 36 -34.18 -5.97 -13.08
N THR A 37 -33.95 -7.28 -13.27
CA THR A 37 -34.98 -8.31 -13.20
C THR A 37 -35.47 -8.50 -11.78
N TRP A 38 -34.54 -8.59 -10.81
CA TRP A 38 -34.84 -8.77 -9.40
C TRP A 38 -35.70 -7.62 -8.83
N LEU A 39 -35.37 -6.36 -9.19
CA LEU A 39 -36.14 -5.18 -8.79
C LEU A 39 -37.59 -5.20 -9.34
N ARG A 40 -37.74 -5.64 -10.56
CA ARG A 40 -39.08 -5.80 -11.16
C ARG A 40 -39.93 -6.82 -10.42
N GLU A 41 -39.30 -7.89 -9.91
CA GLU A 41 -39.97 -8.94 -9.13
C GLU A 41 -40.19 -8.58 -7.66
N ASN A 42 -39.38 -7.62 -7.13
CA ASN A 42 -39.41 -7.18 -5.74
C ASN A 42 -39.67 -5.66 -5.58
N PRO A 43 -40.82 -5.13 -6.01
CA PRO A 43 -41.11 -3.68 -6.01
C PRO A 43 -41.12 -3.06 -4.61
N SER A 44 -41.38 -3.85 -3.56
CA SER A 44 -41.35 -3.40 -2.17
C SER A 44 -39.97 -2.98 -1.69
N LYS A 45 -38.89 -3.45 -2.35
CA LYS A 45 -37.51 -3.15 -2.02
C LYS A 45 -36.95 -1.93 -2.74
N GLN A 46 -37.71 -1.32 -3.65
CA GLN A 46 -37.22 -0.19 -4.45
C GLN A 46 -36.71 0.98 -3.59
N LYS A 47 -37.40 1.31 -2.49
CA LYS A 47 -37.01 2.36 -1.56
C LYS A 47 -35.69 2.06 -0.84
N GLU A 48 -35.46 0.79 -0.49
CA GLU A 48 -34.21 0.37 0.15
C GLU A 48 -33.03 0.40 -0.83
N ILE A 49 -33.28 0.03 -2.08
CA ILE A 49 -32.29 0.08 -3.16
C ILE A 49 -31.91 1.55 -3.51
N GLU A 50 -32.88 2.48 -3.56
CA GLU A 50 -32.58 3.91 -3.77
C GLU A 50 -31.71 4.46 -2.65
N LYS A 51 -32.02 4.15 -1.38
CA LYS A 51 -31.18 4.52 -0.24
C LYS A 51 -29.81 3.86 -0.29
N ALA A 52 -29.72 2.61 -0.73
CA ALA A 52 -28.45 1.91 -0.88
C ALA A 52 -27.55 2.56 -1.94
N LYS A 53 -28.12 3.00 -3.06
CA LYS A 53 -27.41 3.77 -4.08
C LYS A 53 -26.87 5.09 -3.54
N ASP A 54 -27.68 5.81 -2.77
CA ASP A 54 -27.26 7.07 -2.13
C ASP A 54 -26.13 6.82 -1.11
N LEU A 55 -26.27 5.77 -0.28
CA LEU A 55 -25.23 5.38 0.68
C LEU A 55 -23.92 4.99 -0.04
N TRP A 56 -24.02 4.20 -1.10
CA TRP A 56 -22.85 3.79 -1.88
C TRP A 56 -22.15 4.99 -2.54
N LEU A 57 -22.91 5.95 -3.10
CA LEU A 57 -22.37 7.20 -3.64
C LEU A 57 -21.67 8.05 -2.59
N ILE A 58 -22.21 8.14 -1.38
CA ILE A 58 -21.58 8.87 -0.26
C ILE A 58 -20.28 8.19 0.15
N LEU A 59 -20.25 6.86 0.22
CA LEU A 59 -19.07 6.10 0.66
C LEU A 59 -17.96 6.08 -0.39
N ASN A 60 -18.29 6.11 -1.68
CA ASN A 60 -17.33 6.03 -2.79
C ASN A 60 -17.13 7.35 -3.55
N GLY A 61 -17.76 8.42 -3.14
CA GLY A 61 -17.85 9.71 -3.84
C GLY A 61 -16.54 10.52 -3.98
N ASN A 62 -15.38 9.92 -3.74
CA ASN A 62 -14.09 10.61 -3.85
C ASN A 62 -13.22 10.18 -5.05
N ASN A 63 -13.68 9.30 -5.95
CA ASN A 63 -12.74 8.77 -6.95
C ASN A 63 -13.29 8.46 -8.36
N THR A 64 -14.41 9.02 -8.78
CA THR A 64 -14.72 8.96 -10.20
C THR A 64 -15.24 10.31 -10.67
N SER A 65 -14.67 10.80 -11.79
CA SER A 65 -15.24 11.87 -12.59
C SER A 65 -16.60 11.39 -13.11
N ILE A 66 -17.63 11.50 -12.27
CA ILE A 66 -19.00 11.21 -12.64
C ILE A 66 -19.39 12.26 -13.69
N ASP A 67 -19.76 11.79 -14.86
CA ASP A 67 -20.22 12.59 -15.98
C ASP A 67 -21.44 13.43 -15.55
N PHE A 68 -21.20 14.67 -15.14
CA PHE A 68 -22.18 15.63 -14.63
C PHE A 68 -23.36 15.82 -15.62
N LYS A 69 -23.10 15.63 -16.93
CA LYS A 69 -24.11 15.74 -17.99
C LYS A 69 -25.17 14.63 -17.91
N ARG A 70 -24.83 13.45 -17.43
CA ARG A 70 -25.76 12.32 -17.29
C ARG A 70 -26.73 12.53 -16.12
N HIS A 71 -26.28 13.15 -15.03
CA HIS A 71 -27.09 13.52 -13.88
C HIS A 71 -27.98 14.73 -14.16
N GLU A 72 -27.51 15.68 -14.94
CA GLU A 72 -28.30 16.84 -15.38
C GLU A 72 -29.50 16.41 -16.23
N ALA A 73 -29.34 15.43 -17.14
CA ALA A 73 -30.43 14.87 -17.92
C ALA A 73 -31.47 14.12 -17.05
N ALA A 74 -31.04 13.36 -16.05
CA ALA A 74 -31.91 12.66 -15.12
C ALA A 74 -32.65 13.64 -14.19
N PHE A 75 -32.00 14.70 -13.71
CA PHE A 75 -32.58 15.75 -12.91
C PHE A 75 -33.63 16.55 -13.70
N ASN A 76 -33.33 16.93 -14.93
CA ASN A 76 -34.24 17.63 -15.82
C ASN A 76 -35.47 16.79 -16.19
N SER A 77 -35.31 15.45 -16.33
CA SER A 77 -36.45 14.54 -16.56
C SER A 77 -37.35 14.42 -15.32
N LEU A 78 -36.79 14.52 -14.13
CA LEU A 78 -37.52 14.51 -12.84
C LEU A 78 -38.31 15.82 -12.64
N LEU A 79 -37.75 16.96 -12.99
CA LEU A 79 -38.43 18.25 -12.96
C LEU A 79 -39.61 18.28 -13.94
N LYS A 80 -39.43 17.71 -15.13
CA LYS A 80 -40.50 17.59 -16.14
C LYS A 80 -41.64 16.66 -15.71
N SER A 81 -41.33 15.58 -15.02
CA SER A 81 -42.33 14.63 -14.50
C SER A 81 -43.15 15.16 -13.31
N ARG A 82 -42.67 16.21 -12.63
CA ARG A 82 -43.34 16.88 -11.50
C ARG A 82 -44.11 18.13 -11.86
N GLY A 83 -44.22 18.47 -13.16
CA GLY A 83 -45.03 19.61 -13.63
C GLY A 83 -44.48 20.98 -13.26
N ILE A 84 -43.18 21.09 -13.05
CA ILE A 84 -42.48 22.38 -12.85
C ILE A 84 -42.16 22.91 -14.23
N MET A 85 -42.82 24.02 -14.64
CA MET A 85 -42.80 24.60 -15.97
C MET A 85 -41.40 24.99 -16.46
N GLU A 86 -41.18 24.79 -17.75
CA GLU A 86 -39.93 25.20 -18.46
C GLU A 86 -39.79 26.74 -18.52
N ARG A 87 -38.56 27.22 -18.48
CA ARG A 87 -38.16 28.65 -18.47
C ARG A 87 -38.70 29.47 -19.64
N ASP A 88 -39.12 28.83 -20.72
CA ASP A 88 -39.64 29.48 -21.93
C ASP A 88 -41.07 30.03 -21.79
N GLU A 89 -41.87 29.50 -20.84
CA GLU A 89 -43.21 30.03 -20.53
C GLU A 89 -43.17 31.34 -19.73
N ILE A 90 -42.09 31.60 -18.99
CA ILE A 90 -41.92 32.85 -18.22
C ILE A 90 -41.63 34.03 -19.14
N ASN A 91 -40.96 33.82 -20.26
CA ASN A 91 -40.63 34.88 -21.21
C ASN A 91 -41.81 35.25 -22.10
N SER A 92 -42.79 34.37 -22.29
CA SER A 92 -44.01 34.70 -23.09
C SER A 92 -45.06 35.52 -22.31
N LEU A 93 -45.00 35.44 -20.96
CA LEU A 93 -45.89 36.22 -20.08
C LEU A 93 -45.42 37.68 -19.86
N SER A 94 -44.11 37.94 -20.04
CA SER A 94 -43.53 39.29 -19.86
C SER A 94 -43.79 40.26 -21.01
N SER A 95 -44.26 39.79 -22.16
CA SER A 95 -44.53 40.60 -23.35
C SER A 95 -45.97 41.16 -23.47
N GLN A 96 -46.87 40.87 -22.51
CA GLN A 96 -48.27 41.30 -22.53
C GLN A 96 -48.66 42.33 -21.44
N ILE A 97 -47.71 42.89 -20.71
CA ILE A 97 -47.99 43.92 -19.72
C ILE A 97 -47.83 45.31 -20.34
N THR A 98 -49.01 45.95 -20.62
CA THR A 98 -49.09 47.36 -20.95
C THR A 98 -48.65 48.25 -19.77
N PRO A 99 -47.96 49.36 -20.03
CA PRO A 99 -47.49 50.26 -18.95
C PRO A 99 -48.67 50.93 -18.26
N GLY A 100 -48.80 50.61 -16.96
CA GLY A 100 -49.75 51.33 -16.06
C GLY A 100 -49.16 52.66 -15.59
N PRO A 101 -49.96 53.53 -14.95
CA PRO A 101 -49.63 54.91 -14.59
C PRO A 101 -48.40 55.00 -13.68
N SER A 102 -47.68 56.11 -13.80
CA SER A 102 -46.41 56.36 -13.10
C SER A 102 -46.53 56.29 -11.56
N LEU A 103 -45.54 55.70 -10.93
CA LEU A 103 -45.47 55.40 -9.51
C LEU A 103 -45.53 56.61 -8.55
N ASN A 104 -45.58 57.85 -9.08
CA ASN A 104 -45.62 59.08 -8.24
C ASN A 104 -47.04 59.51 -7.85
N GLU A 105 -48.10 58.85 -8.34
CA GLU A 105 -49.50 59.30 -8.03
C GLU A 105 -50.19 58.40 -6.97
N ILE A 106 -49.54 57.37 -6.43
CA ILE A 106 -50.21 56.40 -5.57
C ILE A 106 -49.77 56.46 -4.10
N PHE A 107 -48.67 57.11 -3.77
CA PHE A 107 -48.19 57.15 -2.39
C PHE A 107 -47.98 58.63 -1.91
N PRO A 108 -48.71 59.09 -0.93
CA PRO A 108 -48.37 60.34 -0.22
C PRO A 108 -47.14 60.06 0.65
N GLU A 109 -46.22 60.97 0.58
CA GLU A 109 -45.00 61.11 1.38
C GLU A 109 -45.34 61.14 2.87
N ASN A 110 -45.15 60.05 3.61
CA ASN A 110 -45.12 60.08 5.06
C ASN A 110 -43.66 59.78 5.50
N ASP A 111 -43.00 60.89 5.86
CA ASP A 111 -41.75 60.93 6.60
C ASP A 111 -41.94 60.24 7.95
N ASP A 112 -41.58 58.95 8.14
CA ASP A 112 -41.28 58.40 9.49
C ASP A 112 -40.76 56.93 9.50
N ASP A 113 -40.29 56.36 8.39
CA ASP A 113 -39.86 54.93 8.41
C ASP A 113 -38.41 54.61 7.94
N GLU A 114 -37.51 55.58 7.84
CA GLU A 114 -36.10 55.36 7.47
C GLU A 114 -35.29 54.51 8.49
N ASN A 115 -35.80 54.30 9.72
CA ASN A 115 -35.03 53.66 10.79
C ASN A 115 -35.38 52.19 11.02
N ARG A 116 -36.41 51.65 10.35
CA ARG A 116 -36.83 50.24 10.53
C ARG A 116 -36.19 49.24 9.54
N THR A 117 -35.92 49.68 8.33
CA THR A 117 -35.36 48.79 7.28
C THR A 117 -33.86 48.55 7.47
N ARG A 118 -33.11 49.49 8.02
CA ARG A 118 -31.66 49.30 8.30
C ARG A 118 -31.39 48.25 9.40
N LYS A 119 -32.24 48.16 10.43
CA LYS A 119 -32.06 47.17 11.52
C LYS A 119 -32.35 45.76 11.08
N GLY A 120 -33.29 45.53 10.15
CA GLY A 120 -33.62 44.19 9.63
C GLY A 120 -32.57 43.62 8.68
N PHE A 121 -31.97 44.48 7.87
CA PHE A 121 -30.92 44.08 6.91
C PHE A 121 -29.62 43.73 7.63
N ILE A 122 -29.17 44.51 8.59
CA ILE A 122 -27.97 44.25 9.41
C ILE A 122 -28.13 42.96 10.24
N ARG A 123 -29.34 42.66 10.74
CA ARG A 123 -29.59 41.46 11.55
C ARG A 123 -29.57 40.19 10.70
N ARG A 124 -30.04 40.22 9.44
CA ARG A 124 -29.93 39.10 8.49
C ARG A 124 -28.48 38.87 8.06
N PHE A 125 -27.71 39.93 7.86
CA PHE A 125 -26.29 39.82 7.53
C PHE A 125 -25.50 39.18 8.67
N SER A 126 -25.78 39.53 9.93
CA SER A 126 -25.11 38.94 11.10
C SER A 126 -25.39 37.43 11.27
N VAL A 127 -26.56 36.95 10.86
CA VAL A 127 -26.88 35.50 10.89
C VAL A 127 -26.12 34.75 9.82
N LEU A 128 -25.99 35.31 8.61
CA LEU A 128 -25.21 34.72 7.53
C LEU A 128 -23.72 34.61 7.88
N TRP A 129 -23.17 35.67 8.53
CA TRP A 129 -21.76 35.62 8.99
C TRP A 129 -21.52 34.58 10.10
N LYS A 130 -22.49 34.38 11.00
CA LYS A 130 -22.43 33.33 12.02
C LYS A 130 -22.51 31.92 11.39
N ALA A 131 -23.39 31.76 10.40
CA ALA A 131 -23.49 30.49 9.65
C ALA A 131 -22.19 30.17 8.87
N ALA A 132 -21.60 31.20 8.21
CA ALA A 132 -20.31 31.05 7.53
C ALA A 132 -19.18 30.69 8.50
N ALA A 133 -19.13 31.29 9.69
CA ALA A 133 -18.14 30.97 10.71
C ALA A 133 -18.27 29.52 11.20
N ILE A 134 -19.49 29.02 11.37
CA ILE A 134 -19.75 27.62 11.76
C ILE A 134 -19.29 26.67 10.66
N ILE A 135 -19.57 26.96 9.39
CA ILE A 135 -19.14 26.16 8.25
C ILE A 135 -17.60 26.10 8.18
N ILE A 136 -16.92 27.23 8.33
CA ILE A 136 -15.44 27.29 8.35
C ILE A 136 -14.88 26.47 9.51
N LEU A 137 -15.50 26.53 10.69
CA LEU A 137 -15.09 25.74 11.86
C LEU A 137 -15.27 24.24 11.61
N ILE A 138 -16.39 23.83 11.02
CA ILE A 138 -16.66 22.43 10.66
C ILE A 138 -15.63 21.94 9.62
N ILE A 139 -15.37 22.72 8.57
CA ILE A 139 -14.35 22.39 7.56
C ILE A 139 -12.96 22.32 8.24
N GLY A 140 -12.64 23.21 9.16
CA GLY A 140 -11.41 23.17 9.95
C GLY A 140 -11.28 21.88 10.76
N ILE A 141 -12.33 21.50 11.48
CA ILE A 141 -12.38 20.25 12.27
C ILE A 141 -12.23 19.03 11.35
N ILE A 142 -12.97 18.98 10.25
CA ILE A 142 -12.89 17.88 9.26
C ILE A 142 -11.46 17.79 8.69
N THR A 143 -10.86 18.92 8.36
CA THR A 143 -9.50 18.95 7.80
C THR A 143 -8.45 18.49 8.83
N ILE A 144 -8.58 18.92 10.09
CA ILE A 144 -7.70 18.47 11.19
C ILE A 144 -7.89 16.97 11.44
N PHE A 145 -9.15 16.49 11.50
CA PHE A 145 -9.48 15.08 11.70
C PHE A 145 -8.93 14.23 10.56
N TYR A 146 -9.09 14.67 9.31
CA TYR A 146 -8.54 13.99 8.14
C TYR A 146 -7.01 13.93 8.16
N ARG A 147 -6.34 15.04 8.51
CA ARG A 147 -4.88 15.08 8.65
C ARG A 147 -4.38 14.20 9.81
N TYR A 148 -5.11 14.16 10.90
CA TYR A 148 -4.75 13.33 12.06
C TYR A 148 -4.88 11.84 11.76
N ASN A 149 -5.97 11.42 11.12
CA ASN A 149 -6.20 10.01 10.76
C ASN A 149 -5.34 9.52 9.59
N ASN A 150 -4.77 10.42 8.79
CA ASN A 150 -3.92 10.06 7.64
C ASN A 150 -2.42 10.13 7.94
N LYS A 151 -2.01 10.25 9.20
CA LYS A 151 -0.59 10.13 9.54
C LYS A 151 -0.12 8.69 9.26
N SER A 152 0.91 8.57 8.43
CA SER A 152 1.62 7.32 8.26
C SER A 152 2.61 7.14 9.42
N GLU A 153 2.59 5.97 10.04
CA GLU A 153 3.49 5.60 11.14
C GLU A 153 4.59 4.69 10.62
N LEU A 154 5.81 4.92 11.10
CA LEU A 154 6.93 4.05 10.82
C LEU A 154 6.85 2.83 11.73
N LEU A 155 6.57 1.67 11.15
CA LEU A 155 6.54 0.39 11.85
C LEU A 155 7.90 -0.29 11.78
N VAL A 156 8.22 -1.05 12.83
CA VAL A 156 9.43 -1.86 12.92
C VAL A 156 9.01 -3.31 13.14
N PHE A 157 9.51 -4.20 12.29
CA PHE A 157 9.35 -5.63 12.43
C PHE A 157 10.71 -6.31 12.47
N SER A 158 10.97 -7.18 13.43
CA SER A 158 12.28 -7.79 13.64
C SER A 158 12.20 -9.23 14.15
N THR A 159 13.21 -10.01 13.78
CA THR A 159 13.41 -11.39 14.20
C THR A 159 14.61 -11.48 15.14
N GLY A 160 14.51 -12.37 16.11
CA GLY A 160 15.66 -12.76 16.96
C GLY A 160 16.53 -13.83 16.29
N TYR A 161 17.60 -14.21 16.96
CA TYR A 161 18.46 -15.32 16.53
C TYR A 161 17.69 -16.65 16.43
N GLY A 162 17.98 -17.44 15.40
CA GLY A 162 17.35 -18.73 15.12
C GLY A 162 15.89 -18.66 14.68
N LYS A 163 15.34 -17.45 14.47
CA LYS A 163 13.93 -17.26 14.10
C LYS A 163 13.78 -16.70 12.70
N ILE A 164 12.86 -17.29 11.97
CA ILE A 164 12.40 -16.80 10.66
C ILE A 164 10.94 -16.40 10.83
N ASP A 165 10.54 -15.25 10.28
CA ASP A 165 9.17 -14.79 10.36
C ASP A 165 8.72 -14.13 9.05
N THR A 166 7.41 -14.04 8.84
CA THR A 166 6.80 -13.53 7.62
C THR A 166 5.96 -12.30 7.89
N LEU A 167 6.22 -11.25 7.15
CA LEU A 167 5.50 -9.99 7.20
C LEU A 167 4.72 -9.78 5.92
N THR A 168 3.42 -9.52 6.03
CA THR A 168 2.60 -9.03 4.91
C THR A 168 2.55 -7.51 4.98
N LEU A 169 2.94 -6.86 3.89
CA LEU A 169 2.95 -5.41 3.75
C LEU A 169 1.56 -4.87 3.35
N PRO A 170 1.30 -3.55 3.47
CA PRO A 170 0.00 -2.94 3.14
C PRO A 170 -0.49 -3.17 1.71
N ASP A 171 0.42 -3.41 0.75
CA ASP A 171 0.11 -3.72 -0.65
C ASP A 171 -0.05 -5.22 -0.94
N ASN A 172 -0.11 -6.05 0.11
CA ASN A 172 -0.09 -7.51 0.04
C ASN A 172 1.21 -8.11 -0.54
N SER A 173 2.30 -7.34 -0.61
CA SER A 173 3.63 -7.91 -0.80
C SER A 173 4.05 -8.68 0.44
N VAL A 174 4.88 -9.71 0.25
CA VAL A 174 5.33 -10.57 1.35
C VAL A 174 6.84 -10.44 1.53
N VAL A 175 7.25 -10.23 2.77
CA VAL A 175 8.66 -10.19 3.17
C VAL A 175 8.91 -11.28 4.21
N ILE A 176 9.82 -12.22 3.91
CA ILE A 176 10.25 -13.24 4.86
C ILE A 176 11.56 -12.76 5.44
N LEU A 177 11.62 -12.56 6.75
CA LEU A 177 12.82 -12.14 7.47
C LEU A 177 13.58 -13.36 7.97
N ASN A 178 14.87 -13.39 7.68
CA ASN A 178 15.79 -14.36 8.28
C ASN A 178 16.10 -13.99 9.73
N SER A 179 16.84 -14.85 10.41
CA SER A 179 17.30 -14.64 11.78
C SER A 179 18.02 -13.31 11.98
N ASN A 180 17.87 -12.69 13.16
CA ASN A 180 18.55 -11.45 13.54
C ASN A 180 18.47 -10.37 12.45
N SER A 181 17.26 -10.10 11.97
CA SER A 181 16.98 -9.16 10.91
C SER A 181 15.88 -8.18 11.32
N LYS A 182 15.88 -7.00 10.71
CA LYS A 182 14.93 -5.95 11.02
C LYS A 182 14.54 -5.21 9.74
N VAL A 183 13.24 -4.93 9.60
CA VAL A 183 12.70 -4.05 8.58
C VAL A 183 11.93 -2.91 9.21
N ARG A 184 11.99 -1.76 8.54
CA ARG A 184 11.20 -0.57 8.87
C ARG A 184 10.42 -0.16 7.63
N TYR A 185 9.15 0.16 7.79
CA TYR A 185 8.28 0.57 6.70
C TYR A 185 7.13 1.41 7.25
N TYR A 186 6.49 2.20 6.37
CA TYR A 186 5.30 2.96 6.76
C TYR A 186 4.04 2.11 6.63
N ASN A 187 3.16 2.18 7.64
CA ASN A 187 1.87 1.46 7.64
C ASN A 187 0.91 1.90 6.53
N LYS A 188 1.15 3.09 5.95
CA LYS A 188 0.41 3.62 4.81
C LYS A 188 1.39 4.25 3.82
N TRP A 189 1.23 3.91 2.55
CA TRP A 189 1.96 4.53 1.46
C TRP A 189 1.09 5.54 0.72
N ASN A 190 1.69 6.57 0.17
CA ASN A 190 1.03 7.64 -0.56
C ASN A 190 1.09 7.36 -2.07
N ASP A 191 -0.02 7.58 -2.79
CA ASP A 191 -0.10 7.35 -4.24
C ASP A 191 0.88 8.19 -5.08
N ASN A 192 1.42 9.28 -4.51
CA ASN A 192 2.37 10.15 -5.18
C ASN A 192 3.85 9.85 -4.83
N LYS A 193 4.12 8.81 -4.04
CA LYS A 193 5.47 8.43 -3.61
C LYS A 193 5.72 6.94 -3.81
N PRO A 194 6.99 6.52 -3.97
CA PRO A 194 7.33 5.10 -3.95
C PRO A 194 6.93 4.43 -2.64
N ARG A 195 6.71 3.12 -2.68
CA ARG A 195 6.63 2.25 -1.51
C ARG A 195 8.03 2.01 -1.00
N GLU A 196 8.31 2.38 0.22
CA GLU A 196 9.67 2.34 0.77
C GLU A 196 9.77 1.45 2.00
N LEU A 197 10.87 0.70 2.07
CA LEU A 197 11.23 -0.18 3.18
C LEU A 197 12.73 -0.12 3.42
N TRP A 198 13.15 -0.16 4.67
CA TRP A 198 14.56 -0.23 5.09
C TRP A 198 14.83 -1.59 5.71
N ILE A 199 15.95 -2.21 5.35
CA ILE A 199 16.36 -3.51 5.89
C ILE A 199 17.71 -3.41 6.60
N GLU A 200 17.86 -4.18 7.66
CA GLU A 200 19.09 -4.55 8.34
C GLU A 200 19.06 -6.06 8.52
N GLY A 201 20.09 -6.80 8.09
CA GLY A 201 20.11 -8.25 8.15
C GLY A 201 19.80 -8.93 6.83
N GLU A 202 18.94 -9.93 6.81
CA GLU A 202 18.61 -10.68 5.61
C GLU A 202 17.11 -10.88 5.47
N ALA A 203 16.59 -10.63 4.27
CA ALA A 203 15.18 -10.92 3.94
C ALA A 203 15.01 -11.32 2.48
N PHE A 204 13.99 -12.14 2.26
CA PHE A 204 13.46 -12.46 0.96
C PHE A 204 12.21 -11.63 0.70
N PHE A 205 12.17 -11.00 -0.46
CA PHE A 205 11.09 -10.13 -0.91
C PHE A 205 10.31 -10.80 -2.03
N ASN A 206 9.00 -10.87 -1.88
CA ASN A 206 8.05 -11.19 -2.94
C ASN A 206 7.13 -9.98 -3.13
N ILE A 207 7.57 -9.07 -4.00
CA ILE A 207 6.88 -7.79 -4.21
C ILE A 207 5.83 -7.96 -5.28
N LYS A 208 4.60 -7.56 -4.94
CA LYS A 208 3.45 -7.59 -5.85
C LYS A 208 3.54 -6.47 -6.88
N HIS A 209 3.33 -6.82 -8.14
CA HIS A 209 3.13 -5.84 -9.20
C HIS A 209 1.74 -5.20 -9.07
N ILE A 210 1.65 -3.88 -9.01
CA ILE A 210 0.38 -3.20 -8.73
C ILE A 210 -0.41 -2.91 -10.01
N ASN A 211 0.27 -2.59 -11.11
CA ASN A 211 -0.38 -2.18 -12.34
C ASN A 211 0.40 -2.63 -13.58
N ASN A 212 -0.30 -2.91 -14.67
CA ASN A 212 0.29 -3.29 -15.96
C ASN A 212 0.23 -2.14 -16.99
N SER A 213 0.07 -0.88 -16.54
CA SER A 213 0.09 0.29 -17.41
C SER A 213 1.48 0.50 -18.01
N PRO A 214 1.60 0.95 -19.27
CA PRO A 214 2.90 1.27 -19.86
C PRO A 214 3.59 2.47 -19.18
N GLU A 215 2.85 3.35 -18.52
CA GLU A 215 3.38 4.47 -17.76
C GLU A 215 3.50 4.10 -16.27
N ILE A 216 4.75 4.01 -15.77
CA ILE A 216 5.04 3.64 -14.39
C ILE A 216 4.82 4.84 -13.47
N LYS A 217 3.84 4.76 -12.59
CA LYS A 217 3.56 5.79 -11.57
C LYS A 217 4.46 5.63 -10.36
N GLN A 218 4.61 6.68 -9.56
CA GLN A 218 5.52 6.66 -8.40
C GLN A 218 5.15 5.56 -7.38
N HIS A 219 3.86 5.39 -7.05
CA HIS A 219 3.41 4.38 -6.09
C HIS A 219 3.55 2.92 -6.58
N GLU A 220 3.80 2.71 -7.88
CA GLU A 220 4.07 1.38 -8.42
C GLU A 220 5.51 0.94 -8.14
N ARG A 221 6.40 1.89 -7.89
CA ARG A 221 7.79 1.61 -7.53
C ARG A 221 7.87 1.15 -6.08
N PHE A 222 8.65 0.12 -5.84
CA PHE A 222 8.99 -0.35 -4.50
C PHE A 222 10.50 -0.24 -4.30
N ILE A 223 10.93 0.45 -3.25
CA ILE A 223 12.34 0.72 -2.98
C ILE A 223 12.73 0.08 -1.65
N VAL A 224 13.68 -0.85 -1.70
CA VAL A 224 14.34 -1.39 -0.51
C VAL A 224 15.63 -0.64 -0.28
N HIS A 225 15.71 0.04 0.85
CA HIS A 225 16.90 0.77 1.27
C HIS A 225 17.85 -0.12 2.06
N VAL A 226 19.07 -0.22 1.60
CA VAL A 226 20.22 -0.79 2.30
C VAL A 226 21.20 0.33 2.65
N LYS A 227 22.28 0.00 3.39
CA LYS A 227 23.26 1.00 3.88
C LYS A 227 23.76 1.93 2.79
N ASN A 228 24.18 1.38 1.63
CA ASN A 228 24.89 2.12 0.59
C ASN A 228 24.09 2.26 -0.72
N ALA A 229 22.92 1.64 -0.85
CA ALA A 229 22.15 1.62 -2.09
C ALA A 229 20.65 1.63 -1.85
N GLY A 230 19.90 1.95 -2.91
CA GLY A 230 18.49 1.72 -3.05
C GLY A 230 18.23 0.64 -4.10
N ILE A 231 17.34 -0.28 -3.82
CA ILE A 231 16.95 -1.41 -4.68
C ILE A 231 15.54 -1.14 -5.15
N GLU A 232 15.38 -0.69 -6.40
CA GLU A 232 14.08 -0.36 -6.97
C GLU A 232 13.55 -1.53 -7.78
N VAL A 233 12.28 -1.89 -7.54
CA VAL A 233 11.55 -2.95 -8.21
C VAL A 233 10.10 -2.57 -8.49
N LEU A 234 9.41 -3.29 -9.38
CA LEU A 234 7.97 -3.13 -9.65
C LEU A 234 7.16 -4.35 -9.21
N GLY A 235 7.68 -5.56 -9.46
CA GLY A 235 7.06 -6.83 -9.12
C GLY A 235 8.09 -7.92 -9.28
N THR A 236 8.77 -8.28 -8.20
CA THR A 236 10.07 -8.97 -8.27
C THR A 236 10.23 -9.87 -7.06
N GLN A 237 10.87 -11.03 -7.27
CA GLN A 237 11.30 -11.93 -6.21
C GLN A 237 12.82 -11.91 -6.08
N PHE A 238 13.31 -11.55 -4.90
CA PHE A 238 14.74 -11.39 -4.66
C PHE A 238 15.11 -11.53 -3.20
N ASN A 239 16.38 -11.84 -2.94
CA ASN A 239 16.97 -11.88 -1.60
C ASN A 239 17.91 -10.70 -1.42
N VAL A 240 17.88 -10.11 -0.24
CA VAL A 240 18.84 -9.09 0.20
C VAL A 240 19.45 -9.54 1.50
N ARG A 241 20.78 -9.61 1.53
CA ARG A 241 21.56 -9.87 2.75
C ARG A 241 22.50 -8.70 3.00
N GLU A 242 22.26 -7.97 4.06
CA GLU A 242 23.09 -6.86 4.53
C GLU A 242 23.72 -7.22 5.87
N ARG A 243 24.97 -7.67 5.81
CA ARG A 243 25.71 -8.10 6.99
C ARG A 243 27.20 -7.78 6.84
N ARG A 244 27.86 -7.50 7.96
CA ARG A 244 29.31 -7.29 8.03
C ARG A 244 29.83 -6.27 6.99
N ASP A 245 29.08 -5.15 6.83
CA ASP A 245 29.36 -4.09 5.83
C ASP A 245 29.37 -4.58 4.37
N LYS A 246 28.77 -5.74 4.11
CA LYS A 246 28.58 -6.31 2.77
C LYS A 246 27.09 -6.44 2.49
N THR A 247 26.67 -5.99 1.32
CA THR A 247 25.32 -6.19 0.81
C THR A 247 25.35 -7.14 -0.38
N GLU A 248 24.58 -8.22 -0.32
CA GLU A 248 24.36 -9.15 -1.42
C GLU A 248 22.89 -9.09 -1.84
N ILE A 249 22.68 -8.90 -3.14
CA ILE A 249 21.34 -8.85 -3.75
C ILE A 249 21.28 -9.95 -4.80
N VAL A 250 20.36 -10.88 -4.64
CA VAL A 250 20.20 -12.02 -5.57
C VAL A 250 18.82 -11.96 -6.18
N LEU A 251 18.76 -11.81 -7.50
CA LEU A 251 17.50 -11.75 -8.24
C LEU A 251 17.05 -13.15 -8.66
N GLN A 252 15.85 -13.55 -8.20
CA GLN A 252 15.23 -14.81 -8.57
C GLN A 252 14.27 -14.64 -9.75
N GLN A 253 13.40 -13.60 -9.72
CA GLN A 253 12.42 -13.36 -10.78
C GLN A 253 12.14 -11.87 -10.93
N GLY A 254 11.91 -11.40 -12.15
CA GLY A 254 11.60 -10.01 -12.48
C GLY A 254 12.84 -9.20 -12.85
N SER A 255 12.92 -7.96 -12.43
CA SER A 255 14.06 -7.06 -12.67
C SER A 255 14.32 -6.17 -11.45
N ILE A 256 15.58 -5.81 -11.25
CA ILE A 256 16.02 -4.92 -10.18
C ILE A 256 16.86 -3.80 -10.77
N LYS A 257 16.61 -2.57 -10.33
CA LYS A 257 17.50 -1.44 -10.52
C LYS A 257 18.17 -1.10 -9.19
N VAL A 258 19.50 -1.18 -9.14
CA VAL A 258 20.28 -0.78 -7.97
C VAL A 258 20.85 0.61 -8.20
N THR A 259 20.55 1.56 -7.30
CA THR A 259 21.02 2.94 -7.34
C THR A 259 21.90 3.21 -6.11
N PHE A 260 23.10 3.77 -6.30
CA PHE A 260 24.02 4.04 -5.21
C PHE A 260 23.75 5.40 -4.57
N LYS A 261 23.74 5.46 -3.24
CA LYS A 261 23.47 6.70 -2.48
C LYS A 261 24.51 7.81 -2.72
N THR A 262 25.68 7.46 -3.19
CA THR A 262 26.75 8.44 -3.49
C THR A 262 26.56 9.16 -4.82
N GLY A 263 25.71 8.62 -5.69
CA GLY A 263 25.44 9.19 -7.02
C GLY A 263 26.64 9.21 -7.99
N THR A 264 27.78 8.64 -7.60
CA THR A 264 29.01 8.63 -8.43
C THR A 264 29.14 7.35 -9.25
N GLU A 265 28.43 6.28 -8.87
CA GLU A 265 28.45 5.00 -9.56
C GLU A 265 27.21 4.89 -10.48
N PRO A 266 27.34 4.27 -11.67
CA PRO A 266 26.20 4.06 -12.55
C PRO A 266 25.19 3.09 -11.92
N ASP A 267 23.92 3.28 -12.24
CA ASP A 267 22.87 2.37 -11.87
C ASP A 267 23.10 0.97 -12.47
N ILE A 268 22.82 -0.07 -11.70
CA ILE A 268 22.95 -1.47 -12.15
C ILE A 268 21.55 -2.04 -12.38
N LEU A 269 21.32 -2.62 -13.55
CA LEU A 269 20.13 -3.40 -13.86
C LEU A 269 20.45 -4.88 -13.77
N LEU A 270 19.75 -5.61 -12.89
CA LEU A 270 19.89 -7.05 -12.70
C LEU A 270 18.84 -7.83 -13.48
N GLN A 271 19.28 -8.96 -14.01
CA GLN A 271 18.45 -10.00 -14.59
C GLN A 271 18.37 -11.23 -13.67
N PRO A 272 17.35 -12.09 -13.82
CA PRO A 272 17.21 -13.31 -13.03
C PRO A 272 18.48 -14.16 -13.05
N GLY A 273 18.89 -14.67 -11.88
CA GLY A 273 20.14 -15.41 -11.68
C GLY A 273 21.37 -14.54 -11.45
N GLN A 274 21.26 -13.22 -11.56
CA GLN A 274 22.39 -12.34 -11.25
C GLN A 274 22.45 -11.98 -9.76
N ILE A 275 23.68 -11.75 -9.30
CA ILE A 275 24.03 -11.38 -7.94
C ILE A 275 24.85 -10.10 -8.00
N VAL A 276 24.45 -9.09 -7.22
CA VAL A 276 25.31 -7.93 -6.93
C VAL A 276 25.82 -8.03 -5.52
N THR A 277 27.11 -7.88 -5.36
CA THR A 277 27.80 -7.76 -4.07
C THR A 277 28.39 -6.37 -3.94
N ILE A 278 28.00 -5.64 -2.89
CA ILE A 278 28.50 -4.31 -2.56
C ILE A 278 29.30 -4.42 -1.26
N GLY A 279 30.61 -4.23 -1.32
CA GLY A 279 31.50 -4.32 -0.17
C GLY A 279 31.61 -3.01 0.61
N ALA A 280 32.29 -3.05 1.78
CA ALA A 280 32.49 -1.92 2.69
C ALA A 280 33.18 -0.70 2.03
N HIS A 281 34.08 -0.93 1.08
CA HIS A 281 34.81 0.12 0.37
C HIS A 281 34.23 0.41 -1.02
N LYS A 282 32.91 0.17 -1.19
CA LYS A 282 32.17 0.37 -2.46
C LYS A 282 32.67 -0.48 -3.63
N GLN A 283 33.45 -1.52 -3.36
CA GLN A 283 33.78 -2.50 -4.38
C GLN A 283 32.52 -3.25 -4.77
N THR A 284 32.04 -3.02 -5.99
CA THR A 284 30.86 -3.67 -6.50
C THR A 284 31.26 -4.78 -7.46
N ALA A 285 30.76 -5.98 -7.24
CA ALA A 285 30.93 -7.12 -8.12
C ALA A 285 29.58 -7.66 -8.58
N ILE A 286 29.49 -7.95 -9.87
CA ILE A 286 28.33 -8.64 -10.45
C ILE A 286 28.80 -10.05 -10.82
N SER A 287 28.03 -11.03 -10.40
CA SER A 287 28.23 -12.43 -10.76
C SER A 287 26.92 -13.09 -11.15
N THR A 288 26.98 -14.28 -11.72
CA THR A 288 25.81 -15.05 -12.11
C THR A 288 25.82 -16.38 -11.38
N THR A 289 24.68 -16.82 -10.91
CA THR A 289 24.47 -18.15 -10.33
C THR A 289 23.47 -18.95 -11.14
N THR A 290 23.70 -20.22 -11.25
CA THR A 290 22.74 -21.18 -11.83
C THR A 290 21.76 -21.72 -10.78
N THR A 291 21.99 -21.40 -9.50
CA THR A 291 21.21 -21.88 -8.36
C THR A 291 20.80 -20.74 -7.43
N PRO A 292 19.96 -19.78 -7.89
CA PRO A 292 19.47 -18.67 -7.02
C PRO A 292 18.75 -19.18 -5.78
N GLU A 293 18.19 -20.39 -5.85
CA GLU A 293 17.50 -21.06 -4.75
C GLU A 293 18.43 -21.35 -3.56
N ALA A 294 19.72 -21.50 -3.80
CA ALA A 294 20.71 -21.69 -2.72
C ALA A 294 20.73 -20.49 -1.76
N TYR A 295 20.58 -19.26 -2.28
CA TYR A 295 20.54 -18.02 -1.50
C TYR A 295 19.22 -17.77 -0.78
N THR A 296 18.19 -18.57 -1.07
CA THR A 296 16.86 -18.47 -0.46
C THR A 296 16.44 -19.74 0.28
N ALA A 297 17.31 -20.76 0.32
CA ALA A 297 17.04 -22.05 0.95
C ALA A 297 16.77 -21.95 2.46
N TRP A 298 17.33 -20.91 3.09
CA TRP A 298 17.13 -20.62 4.50
C TRP A 298 15.66 -20.43 4.88
N LYS A 299 14.80 -19.97 3.97
CA LYS A 299 13.34 -19.88 4.17
C LYS A 299 12.71 -21.22 4.57
N ASN A 300 13.30 -22.30 4.11
CA ASN A 300 12.89 -23.67 4.38
C ASN A 300 13.83 -24.35 5.41
N LYS A 301 14.55 -23.56 6.21
CA LYS A 301 15.54 -24.04 7.18
C LYS A 301 16.59 -24.96 6.55
N LYS A 302 17.01 -24.65 5.33
CA LYS A 302 18.07 -25.37 4.62
C LYS A 302 19.23 -24.42 4.38
N LEU A 303 20.44 -24.96 4.48
CA LEU A 303 21.67 -24.29 4.07
C LEU A 303 22.26 -25.07 2.91
N ILE A 304 22.35 -24.44 1.76
CA ILE A 304 22.99 -25.02 0.56
C ILE A 304 24.37 -24.36 0.45
N LEU A 305 25.40 -25.17 0.61
CA LEU A 305 26.79 -24.76 0.52
C LEU A 305 27.35 -25.20 -0.82
N THR A 306 27.76 -24.24 -1.65
CA THR A 306 28.45 -24.51 -2.91
C THR A 306 29.87 -23.98 -2.77
N ASN A 307 30.81 -24.89 -2.49
CA ASN A 307 32.22 -24.57 -2.32
C ASN A 307 32.51 -23.50 -1.24
N ALA A 308 31.72 -23.49 -0.16
CA ALA A 308 31.84 -22.52 0.93
C ALA A 308 33.05 -22.82 1.81
N THR A 309 33.71 -21.80 2.33
CA THR A 309 34.80 -21.96 3.31
C THR A 309 34.23 -22.17 4.71
N LEU A 310 35.00 -22.82 5.60
CA LEU A 310 34.60 -22.95 7.00
C LEU A 310 34.46 -21.55 7.67
N LYS A 311 35.20 -20.56 7.21
CA LYS A 311 35.02 -19.17 7.61
C LYS A 311 33.63 -18.65 7.25
N ASP A 312 33.17 -18.86 6.00
CA ASP A 312 31.83 -18.41 5.55
C ASP A 312 30.72 -19.06 6.38
N ILE A 313 30.91 -20.35 6.73
CA ILE A 313 29.96 -21.07 7.56
C ILE A 313 29.95 -20.53 9.00
N ALA A 314 31.13 -20.27 9.56
CA ALA A 314 31.25 -19.67 10.89
C ALA A 314 30.56 -18.30 10.95
N GLU A 315 30.80 -17.45 9.96
CA GLU A 315 30.13 -16.15 9.84
C GLU A 315 28.60 -16.31 9.70
N TYR A 316 28.12 -17.28 8.91
CA TYR A 316 26.71 -17.56 8.78
C TYR A 316 26.08 -17.97 10.11
N MET A 317 26.78 -18.83 10.87
CA MET A 317 26.30 -19.29 12.18
C MET A 317 26.30 -18.18 13.23
N GLU A 318 27.33 -17.32 13.25
CA GLU A 318 27.37 -16.15 14.10
C GLU A 318 26.20 -15.22 13.81
N ASP A 319 25.98 -14.90 12.51
CA ASP A 319 24.93 -13.98 12.06
C ASP A 319 23.52 -14.48 12.37
N ASN A 320 23.28 -15.79 12.26
CA ASN A 320 21.95 -16.36 12.37
C ASN A 320 21.64 -16.92 13.77
N PHE A 321 22.64 -17.37 14.53
CA PHE A 321 22.43 -18.00 15.84
C PHE A 321 23.04 -17.20 17.00
N GLY A 322 23.81 -16.15 16.73
CA GLY A 322 24.39 -15.28 17.76
C GLY A 322 25.53 -15.94 18.58
N LYS A 323 26.08 -17.02 18.10
CA LYS A 323 27.19 -17.73 18.74
C LYS A 323 28.50 -17.29 18.12
N ARG A 324 29.41 -16.73 18.91
CA ARG A 324 30.75 -16.39 18.45
C ARG A 324 31.52 -17.66 18.12
N ILE A 325 32.18 -17.72 16.94
CA ILE A 325 32.94 -18.87 16.50
C ILE A 325 34.41 -18.50 16.33
N ILE A 326 35.29 -19.26 17.00
CA ILE A 326 36.72 -19.08 16.91
C ILE A 326 37.32 -20.33 16.29
N LEU A 327 37.88 -20.17 15.10
CA LEU A 327 38.70 -21.21 14.45
C LEU A 327 40.11 -21.11 15.02
N THR A 328 40.50 -22.11 15.83
CA THR A 328 41.78 -22.08 16.57
C THR A 328 43.00 -22.28 15.66
N ASP A 329 42.82 -22.97 14.52
CA ASP A 329 43.83 -23.15 13.51
C ASP A 329 43.50 -22.28 12.27
N PRO A 330 44.43 -21.38 11.84
CA PRO A 330 44.25 -20.55 10.65
C PRO A 330 43.99 -21.35 9.36
N VAL A 331 44.50 -22.58 9.25
CA VAL A 331 44.30 -23.44 8.08
C VAL A 331 42.88 -23.81 7.89
N LEU A 332 42.10 -23.96 8.98
CA LEU A 332 40.68 -24.28 8.94
C LEU A 332 39.86 -23.24 8.19
N LYS A 333 40.27 -21.94 8.21
CA LYS A 333 39.51 -20.85 7.57
C LYS A 333 39.22 -21.11 6.10
N ASN A 334 40.17 -21.73 5.39
CA ASN A 334 40.09 -21.95 3.96
C ASN A 334 39.58 -23.37 3.60
N ARG A 335 39.28 -24.21 4.61
CA ARG A 335 38.75 -25.53 4.37
C ARG A 335 37.35 -25.45 3.78
N ARG A 336 37.13 -26.08 2.65
CA ARG A 336 35.90 -26.00 1.87
C ARG A 336 34.97 -27.15 2.13
N ILE A 337 33.68 -26.84 2.03
CA ILE A 337 32.61 -27.83 2.16
C ILE A 337 31.52 -27.53 1.12
N GLU A 338 30.94 -28.62 0.66
CA GLU A 338 29.82 -28.63 -0.28
C GLU A 338 28.73 -29.56 0.23
N GLY A 339 27.47 -29.15 0.08
CA GLY A 339 26.34 -30.00 0.47
C GLY A 339 25.11 -29.19 0.86
N THR A 340 24.02 -29.91 1.12
CA THR A 340 22.75 -29.34 1.60
C THR A 340 22.46 -29.84 3.00
N PHE A 341 22.21 -28.92 3.91
CA PHE A 341 21.99 -29.22 5.33
C PHE A 341 20.65 -28.67 5.78
N LYS A 342 19.95 -29.43 6.61
CA LYS A 342 18.77 -28.96 7.33
C LYS A 342 19.26 -28.30 8.63
N LEU A 343 18.85 -27.07 8.85
CA LEU A 343 19.22 -26.30 10.04
C LEU A 343 17.96 -26.02 10.86
N ASP A 344 17.51 -27.02 11.63
CA ASP A 344 16.41 -26.79 12.59
C ASP A 344 16.91 -26.03 13.82
N ASN A 345 18.17 -26.27 14.21
CA ASN A 345 18.85 -25.61 15.31
C ASN A 345 20.38 -25.58 15.08
N ILE A 346 21.11 -24.86 15.96
CA ILE A 346 22.57 -24.75 15.87
C ILE A 346 23.28 -26.06 16.16
N ASP A 347 22.73 -26.89 17.06
CA ASP A 347 23.39 -28.13 17.51
C ASP A 347 23.48 -29.15 16.36
N ASP A 348 22.44 -29.23 15.52
CA ASP A 348 22.45 -30.06 14.32
C ASP A 348 23.56 -29.63 13.36
N ALA A 349 23.74 -28.32 13.17
CA ALA A 349 24.79 -27.76 12.32
C ALA A 349 26.19 -28.05 12.88
N LEU A 350 26.39 -27.91 14.19
CA LEU A 350 27.67 -28.20 14.86
C LEU A 350 28.02 -29.68 14.81
N LEU A 351 27.05 -30.55 15.07
CA LEU A 351 27.23 -31.98 14.99
C LEU A 351 27.64 -32.42 13.56
N PHE A 352 26.96 -31.81 12.57
CA PHE A 352 27.30 -32.08 11.18
C PHE A 352 28.74 -31.63 10.86
N LEU A 353 29.11 -30.36 11.19
CA LEU A 353 30.46 -29.86 10.92
C LEU A 353 31.55 -30.71 11.63
N SER A 354 31.32 -31.08 12.89
CA SER A 354 32.23 -31.95 13.63
C SER A 354 32.50 -33.29 12.91
N LYS A 355 31.43 -33.92 12.42
CA LYS A 355 31.54 -35.21 11.73
C LYS A 355 32.08 -35.10 10.30
N ALA A 356 31.55 -34.17 9.50
CA ALA A 356 31.90 -34.02 8.10
C ALA A 356 33.35 -33.53 7.88
N LEU A 357 33.86 -32.72 8.77
CA LEU A 357 35.18 -32.12 8.65
C LEU A 357 36.18 -32.68 9.68
N ASN A 358 35.80 -33.65 10.49
CA ASN A 358 36.62 -34.24 11.56
C ASN A 358 37.18 -33.14 12.48
N LEU A 359 36.25 -32.36 13.04
CA LEU A 359 36.54 -31.20 13.91
C LEU A 359 36.15 -31.53 15.35
N ASP A 360 36.91 -30.98 16.28
CA ASP A 360 36.52 -30.91 17.68
C ASP A 360 35.90 -29.54 17.93
N ILE A 361 34.72 -29.51 18.59
CA ILE A 361 33.96 -28.31 18.85
C ILE A 361 33.66 -28.26 20.35
N VAL A 362 34.24 -27.25 21.01
CA VAL A 362 34.06 -27.03 22.45
C VAL A 362 33.32 -25.72 22.64
N GLN A 363 32.20 -25.78 23.39
CA GLN A 363 31.48 -24.59 23.78
C GLN A 363 31.97 -24.13 25.16
N GLN A 364 32.36 -22.83 25.21
CA GLN A 364 32.63 -22.13 26.45
C GLN A 364 31.79 -20.86 26.49
N ASP A 365 30.84 -20.79 27.38
CA ASP A 365 29.82 -19.73 27.44
C ASP A 365 29.07 -19.55 26.14
N SER A 366 29.16 -18.36 25.51
CA SER A 366 28.56 -18.03 24.21
C SER A 366 29.50 -18.24 23.02
N THR A 367 30.71 -18.75 23.26
CA THR A 367 31.77 -18.92 22.25
C THR A 367 31.98 -20.39 21.94
N LEU A 368 32.08 -20.70 20.65
CA LEU A 368 32.40 -22.03 20.11
C LEU A 368 33.84 -22.02 19.60
N TYR A 369 34.67 -22.87 20.15
CA TYR A 369 36.05 -23.07 19.69
C TYR A 369 36.09 -24.30 18.80
N ILE A 370 36.56 -24.14 17.59
CA ILE A 370 36.65 -25.20 16.57
C ILE A 370 38.11 -25.47 16.26
N SER A 371 38.55 -26.72 16.49
CA SER A 371 39.89 -27.21 16.25
C SER A 371 39.90 -28.48 15.38
N PRO A 372 41.01 -28.81 14.72
CA PRO A 372 41.17 -30.15 14.13
C PRO A 372 41.15 -31.20 15.24
N LYS A 373 40.60 -32.39 14.92
CA LYS A 373 40.72 -33.55 15.78
C LYS A 373 42.09 -34.17 15.66
#